data_9de1a7887bf708143d321c80a259e0a7
#
_entry.id   9de1a7887bf708143d321c80a259e0a7
#
_cell.length_a   1.000
_cell.length_b   1.000
_cell.length_c   1.000
_cell.angle_alpha   90.00
_cell.angle_beta   90.00
_cell.angle_gamma   90.00
#
_symmetry.space_group_name_H-M   'P 1'
#
loop_
_entity.id
_entity.type
_entity.pdbx_description
1 polymer ?
#
loop_
_entity_poly.entity_id
_entity_poly.type
_entity_poly.pdbx_seq_one_letter_code
_entity_poly.pdbx_strand_id
1 'polypeptide(L)'
;NAANGYSTGLDMRTSMAQGGVTLTSGTDTTGFAFMRVLGDIEIASLDGTANSQVGAVGGARTLTVGSGTYNGTITDHGVAIAYGATTISYDTTGVLSLTKVSDETLTLGGTVSYTGLTNIQGGTVALTAAGATSLGNITMAANTRMTTAGALNLAASSTLTLDISSSIGVGGAFGAGTFNLTLNGLEGITEAGEYTLISAASGLDAASAIFNWAGYTGDETLIYTLEQTGATLKLVVTSAGDVWIWQGTEGMTWSDTNTGAQWGIDGSADTAAGQNLVFNSSGAGTVTLSGAVNPASITVNNAAGSDYVFASDGTGKIAQGTLTKRGEGKLTLNLDNTGWAGAISLQQGELVAQVANSLGSGAVTITGGTLTLATADVQPGMGMINLQGGSLNLASGAFATAFTADNMTWTDGSLILGENVTATAAKA
;
A
#
# COMPACT_ATOMS: atom_id res chain seq x y z
N ASN A 1 15.84 19.16 -36.80
CA ASN A 1 16.23 20.55 -36.51
C ASN A 1 15.12 21.50 -36.96
N ALA A 2 14.46 22.19 -36.03
CA ALA A 2 13.56 23.29 -36.31
C ALA A 2 14.43 24.56 -36.51
N ALA A 3 14.60 24.99 -37.72
CA ALA A 3 15.19 26.28 -38.04
C ALA A 3 14.11 27.17 -38.69
N ASN A 4 14.08 28.45 -38.35
CA ASN A 4 13.17 29.45 -38.93
C ASN A 4 11.69 29.28 -38.53
N GLY A 5 11.37 29.01 -37.27
CA GLY A 5 9.99 29.00 -36.77
C GLY A 5 9.13 27.79 -37.15
N TYR A 6 9.71 26.76 -37.73
CA TYR A 6 9.02 25.53 -38.08
C TYR A 6 9.20 24.46 -37.00
N SER A 7 8.10 23.75 -36.69
CA SER A 7 8.16 22.58 -35.84
C SER A 7 8.56 21.34 -36.63
N THR A 8 9.44 20.51 -36.07
CA THR A 8 9.83 19.23 -36.65
C THR A 8 9.40 18.10 -35.74
N GLY A 9 8.89 17.04 -36.33
CA GLY A 9 8.31 15.94 -35.55
C GLY A 9 8.79 14.55 -35.94
N LEU A 10 8.76 13.67 -35.00
CA LEU A 10 9.03 12.24 -35.10
C LEU A 10 7.80 11.45 -34.69
N ASP A 11 7.27 10.66 -35.61
CA ASP A 11 6.19 9.73 -35.34
C ASP A 11 6.76 8.33 -35.03
N MET A 12 6.60 7.87 -33.80
CA MET A 12 7.12 6.59 -33.38
C MET A 12 5.99 5.57 -33.30
N ARG A 13 6.08 4.52 -34.12
CA ARG A 13 5.13 3.39 -34.18
C ARG A 13 5.76 2.08 -33.78
N THR A 14 7.07 2.00 -33.78
CA THR A 14 7.87 0.80 -33.49
C THR A 14 9.06 1.17 -32.63
N SER A 15 9.49 0.21 -31.81
CA SER A 15 10.63 0.38 -30.91
C SER A 15 11.95 0.51 -31.66
N MET A 16 12.86 1.28 -31.06
CA MET A 16 14.28 1.36 -31.45
C MET A 16 15.12 0.98 -30.23
N ALA A 17 15.02 -0.26 -29.78
CA ALA A 17 15.59 -0.74 -28.52
C ALA A 17 17.09 -0.47 -28.33
N GLN A 18 17.84 -0.30 -29.42
CA GLN A 18 19.28 0.02 -29.41
C GLN A 18 19.59 1.46 -29.82
N GLY A 19 18.58 2.25 -30.11
CA GLY A 19 18.73 3.62 -30.57
C GLY A 19 18.23 4.65 -29.57
N GLY A 20 18.94 5.75 -29.42
CA GLY A 20 18.49 6.93 -28.69
C GLY A 20 17.72 7.90 -29.55
N VAL A 21 16.85 8.68 -28.95
CA VAL A 21 16.13 9.80 -29.58
C VAL A 21 16.61 11.10 -28.96
N THR A 22 17.07 12.03 -29.81
CA THR A 22 17.43 13.39 -29.40
C THR A 22 16.49 14.39 -30.06
N LEU A 23 15.74 15.14 -29.27
CA LEU A 23 14.85 16.20 -29.73
C LEU A 23 15.51 17.56 -29.52
N THR A 24 16.06 18.12 -30.57
CA THR A 24 16.74 19.43 -30.54
C THR A 24 15.93 20.45 -31.31
N SER A 25 15.42 21.46 -30.62
CA SER A 25 14.91 22.69 -31.28
C SER A 25 16.08 23.52 -31.75
N GLY A 26 15.89 24.25 -32.87
CA GLY A 26 16.86 25.27 -33.34
C GLY A 26 17.00 26.41 -32.31
N THR A 27 17.93 27.32 -32.59
CA THR A 27 18.16 28.52 -31.75
C THR A 27 17.03 29.54 -31.85
N ASP A 28 16.06 29.33 -32.73
CA ASP A 28 14.86 30.15 -32.87
C ASP A 28 13.84 29.76 -31.78
N THR A 29 13.36 30.76 -31.05
CA THR A 29 12.39 30.58 -29.94
C THR A 29 10.97 30.25 -30.43
N THR A 30 10.72 30.23 -31.72
CA THR A 30 9.38 30.01 -32.30
C THR A 30 9.14 28.59 -32.81
N GLY A 31 10.19 27.78 -33.02
CA GLY A 31 10.12 26.40 -33.45
C GLY A 31 10.38 25.42 -32.33
N PHE A 32 9.72 24.27 -32.32
CA PHE A 32 10.01 23.21 -31.38
C PHE A 32 10.10 21.82 -32.05
N ALA A 33 10.82 20.92 -31.38
CA ALA A 33 10.89 19.51 -31.77
C ALA A 33 9.87 18.69 -30.97
N PHE A 34 9.27 17.69 -31.62
CA PHE A 34 8.33 16.83 -30.92
C PHE A 34 8.45 15.36 -31.30
N MET A 35 8.04 14.50 -30.40
CA MET A 35 7.87 13.06 -30.62
C MET A 35 6.43 12.66 -30.28
N ARG A 36 5.76 12.06 -31.25
CA ARG A 36 4.44 11.43 -31.03
C ARG A 36 4.60 9.95 -30.87
N VAL A 37 4.10 9.45 -29.74
CA VAL A 37 4.09 8.04 -29.39
C VAL A 37 2.77 7.44 -29.89
N LEU A 38 2.82 6.75 -31.04
CA LEU A 38 1.65 6.17 -31.71
C LEU A 38 1.47 4.67 -31.44
N GLY A 39 2.38 4.05 -30.72
CA GLY A 39 2.37 2.66 -30.28
C GLY A 39 3.18 2.54 -29.00
N ASP A 40 3.19 1.36 -28.39
CA ASP A 40 4.12 1.10 -27.31
C ASP A 40 5.52 0.96 -27.90
N ILE A 41 6.44 1.80 -27.44
CA ILE A 41 7.78 1.90 -28.00
C ILE A 41 8.84 1.84 -26.92
N GLU A 42 10.01 1.33 -27.32
CA GLU A 42 11.21 1.29 -26.48
C GLU A 42 12.37 2.00 -27.20
N ILE A 43 13.09 2.85 -26.47
CA ILE A 43 14.28 3.56 -26.93
C ILE A 43 15.38 3.45 -25.89
N ALA A 44 16.64 3.38 -26.34
CA ALA A 44 17.78 3.28 -25.42
C ALA A 44 17.99 4.57 -24.61
N SER A 45 17.81 5.74 -25.23
CA SER A 45 17.88 7.03 -24.54
C SER A 45 16.89 8.04 -25.08
N LEU A 46 16.49 8.98 -24.21
CA LEU A 46 15.71 10.17 -24.57
C LEU A 46 16.48 11.41 -24.14
N ASP A 47 16.87 12.21 -25.10
CA ASP A 47 17.55 13.49 -24.90
C ASP A 47 16.75 14.62 -25.53
N GLY A 48 16.81 15.82 -24.99
CA GLY A 48 16.12 16.94 -25.61
C GLY A 48 16.27 18.28 -24.90
N THR A 49 16.03 19.34 -25.65
CA THR A 49 16.08 20.73 -25.17
C THR A 49 14.73 21.18 -24.61
N ALA A 50 14.69 22.31 -23.90
CA ALA A 50 13.47 22.86 -23.29
C ALA A 50 12.32 23.09 -24.29
N ASN A 51 12.64 23.43 -25.57
CA ASN A 51 11.64 23.62 -26.62
C ASN A 51 11.34 22.30 -27.35
N SER A 52 11.20 21.21 -26.61
CA SER A 52 10.79 19.92 -27.17
C SER A 52 9.63 19.32 -26.40
N GLN A 53 8.90 18.42 -27.02
CA GLN A 53 7.73 17.79 -26.42
C GLN A 53 7.61 16.32 -26.82
N VAL A 54 7.18 15.49 -25.88
CA VAL A 54 6.80 14.09 -26.09
C VAL A 54 5.36 13.89 -25.63
N GLY A 55 4.54 13.24 -26.45
CA GLY A 55 3.15 12.96 -26.09
C GLY A 55 2.59 11.75 -26.82
N ALA A 56 1.57 11.12 -26.23
CA ALA A 56 0.85 9.99 -26.79
C ALA A 56 -0.20 10.43 -27.82
N VAL A 57 -0.51 9.56 -28.77
CA VAL A 57 -1.54 9.79 -29.80
C VAL A 57 -2.39 8.53 -29.94
N GLY A 58 -3.71 8.70 -29.93
CA GLY A 58 -4.66 7.64 -30.22
C GLY A 58 -4.81 6.59 -29.12
N GLY A 59 -5.02 7.02 -27.88
CA GLY A 59 -5.28 6.17 -26.74
C GLY A 59 -4.09 5.98 -25.81
N ALA A 60 -4.13 4.94 -24.97
CA ALA A 60 -3.06 4.65 -24.02
C ALA A 60 -1.81 4.14 -24.76
N ARG A 61 -0.65 4.70 -24.42
CA ARG A 61 0.65 4.35 -25.00
C ARG A 61 1.72 4.28 -23.92
N THR A 62 2.69 3.40 -24.11
CA THR A 62 3.85 3.26 -23.22
C THR A 62 5.12 3.70 -23.96
N LEU A 63 5.83 4.62 -23.36
CA LEU A 63 7.19 4.97 -23.74
C LEU A 63 8.16 4.30 -22.77
N THR A 64 8.93 3.35 -23.26
CA THR A 64 10.01 2.70 -22.51
C THR A 64 11.35 3.35 -22.86
N VAL A 65 12.09 3.79 -21.81
CA VAL A 65 13.34 4.55 -21.97
C VAL A 65 14.42 3.93 -21.09
N GLY A 66 15.61 3.74 -21.64
CA GLY A 66 16.79 3.31 -20.90
C GLY A 66 17.36 4.44 -20.04
N SER A 67 17.78 5.54 -20.65
CA SER A 67 18.49 6.65 -19.97
C SER A 67 18.29 7.98 -20.73
N GLY A 68 19.02 9.02 -20.34
CA GLY A 68 19.10 10.28 -21.06
C GLY A 68 18.81 11.53 -20.23
N THR A 69 18.91 12.69 -20.87
CA THR A 69 18.59 13.99 -20.27
C THR A 69 17.61 14.75 -21.16
N TYR A 70 16.37 14.82 -20.70
CA TYR A 70 15.29 15.45 -21.42
C TYR A 70 14.75 16.67 -20.66
N ASN A 71 14.91 17.85 -21.26
CA ASN A 71 14.50 19.12 -20.65
C ASN A 71 13.19 19.68 -21.24
N GLY A 72 12.55 18.94 -22.14
CA GLY A 72 11.28 19.32 -22.75
C GLY A 72 10.07 18.89 -21.92
N THR A 73 8.90 18.99 -22.52
CA THR A 73 7.63 18.61 -21.90
C THR A 73 7.29 17.17 -22.23
N ILE A 74 6.89 16.38 -21.23
CA ILE A 74 6.28 15.06 -21.37
C ILE A 74 4.83 15.14 -20.92
N THR A 75 3.88 14.77 -21.79
CA THR A 75 2.44 14.97 -21.55
C THR A 75 1.61 13.84 -22.15
N ASP A 76 0.36 13.72 -21.72
CA ASP A 76 -0.57 12.72 -22.26
C ASP A 76 -0.92 12.94 -23.73
N HIS A 77 -1.05 14.21 -24.14
CA HIS A 77 -1.62 14.51 -25.44
C HIS A 77 -0.53 14.76 -26.49
N GLY A 78 -0.82 14.35 -27.69
CA GLY A 78 -0.02 14.69 -28.84
C GLY A 78 0.10 16.22 -29.02
N VAL A 79 1.24 16.63 -29.46
CA VAL A 79 1.63 18.04 -29.59
C VAL A 79 0.78 18.75 -30.63
N ALA A 80 0.41 19.97 -30.33
CA ALA A 80 -0.04 20.92 -31.33
C ALA A 80 1.08 21.22 -32.33
N ILE A 81 0.78 21.07 -33.59
CA ILE A 81 1.67 21.48 -34.63
C ILE A 81 1.09 22.78 -35.24
N ALA A 82 1.76 23.89 -35.01
CA ALA A 82 1.49 25.08 -35.78
C ALA A 82 2.20 24.98 -37.12
N TYR A 83 1.47 24.86 -38.19
CA TYR A 83 1.98 24.91 -39.56
C TYR A 83 1.60 26.25 -40.17
N GLY A 84 2.47 27.26 -40.07
CA GLY A 84 2.15 28.63 -40.47
C GLY A 84 0.93 29.19 -39.71
N ALA A 85 -0.10 29.65 -40.42
CA ALA A 85 -1.35 30.13 -39.84
C ALA A 85 -2.38 29.01 -39.54
N THR A 86 -2.05 27.75 -39.81
CA THR A 86 -2.97 26.61 -39.63
C THR A 86 -2.60 25.80 -38.41
N THR A 87 -3.49 25.75 -37.43
CA THR A 87 -3.37 24.84 -36.29
C THR A 87 -3.87 23.46 -36.71
N ILE A 88 -3.00 22.47 -36.70
CA ILE A 88 -3.40 21.07 -36.92
C ILE A 88 -4.01 20.56 -35.61
N SER A 89 -5.20 19.96 -35.70
CA SER A 89 -5.99 19.51 -34.54
C SER A 89 -5.25 18.48 -33.69
N TYR A 90 -5.40 18.66 -32.42
CA TYR A 90 -4.85 17.82 -31.38
C TYR A 90 -5.60 16.49 -31.26
N ASP A 91 -4.88 15.42 -31.01
CA ASP A 91 -5.47 14.24 -30.38
C ASP A 91 -5.51 14.49 -28.86
N THR A 92 -6.72 14.62 -28.32
CA THR A 92 -6.96 14.83 -26.89
C THR A 92 -7.21 13.53 -26.15
N THR A 93 -7.04 12.39 -26.82
CA THR A 93 -7.37 11.05 -26.25
C THR A 93 -6.14 10.25 -25.83
N GLY A 94 -4.92 10.76 -26.06
CA GLY A 94 -3.69 10.10 -25.67
C GLY A 94 -3.53 10.06 -24.15
N VAL A 95 -3.10 8.93 -23.62
CA VAL A 95 -2.60 8.75 -22.25
C VAL A 95 -1.22 8.12 -22.32
N LEU A 96 -0.22 8.81 -21.79
CA LEU A 96 1.16 8.34 -21.80
C LEU A 96 1.51 7.65 -20.48
N SER A 97 2.08 6.46 -20.58
CA SER A 97 2.79 5.78 -19.50
C SER A 97 4.29 5.82 -19.77
N LEU A 98 5.09 5.98 -18.74
CA LEU A 98 6.55 5.96 -18.82
C LEU A 98 7.10 4.73 -18.12
N THR A 99 7.87 3.91 -18.82
CA THR A 99 8.64 2.82 -18.25
C THR A 99 10.13 3.13 -18.35
N LYS A 100 10.82 3.18 -17.23
CA LYS A 100 12.27 3.35 -17.14
C LYS A 100 12.91 1.97 -16.95
N VAL A 101 13.77 1.61 -17.89
CA VAL A 101 14.52 0.36 -17.87
C VAL A 101 16.01 0.53 -17.65
N SER A 102 16.95 -0.05 -17.58
CA SER A 102 18.41 0.09 -17.34
C SER A 102 18.77 0.66 -15.95
N ASP A 103 19.99 0.41 -15.52
CA ASP A 103 20.49 0.87 -14.22
C ASP A 103 20.97 2.34 -14.22
N GLU A 104 20.96 2.98 -15.39
CA GLU A 104 21.36 4.37 -15.55
C GLU A 104 20.26 5.36 -15.14
N THR A 105 20.57 6.64 -15.16
CA THR A 105 19.61 7.69 -14.81
C THR A 105 18.90 8.23 -16.06
N LEU A 106 17.57 8.39 -15.95
CA LEU A 106 16.78 9.23 -16.82
C LEU A 106 16.49 10.56 -16.10
N THR A 107 17.06 11.64 -16.60
CA THR A 107 16.84 12.98 -16.06
C THR A 107 15.76 13.71 -16.86
N LEU A 108 14.71 14.16 -16.20
CA LEU A 108 13.61 14.94 -16.75
C LEU A 108 13.65 16.34 -16.16
N GLY A 109 14.21 17.30 -16.92
CA GLY A 109 14.41 18.69 -16.46
C GLY A 109 13.28 19.64 -16.84
N GLY A 110 12.35 19.21 -17.68
CA GLY A 110 11.20 20.00 -18.11
C GLY A 110 9.91 19.66 -17.39
N THR A 111 8.79 20.04 -17.99
CA THR A 111 7.45 19.75 -17.45
C THR A 111 7.06 18.29 -17.66
N VAL A 112 6.63 17.63 -16.60
CA VAL A 112 6.09 16.27 -16.64
C VAL A 112 4.64 16.30 -16.17
N SER A 113 3.70 15.95 -17.06
CA SER A 113 2.25 16.10 -16.83
C SER A 113 1.40 14.99 -17.47
N TYR A 114 1.96 13.79 -17.63
CA TYR A 114 1.19 12.62 -18.06
C TYR A 114 0.47 11.95 -16.89
N THR A 115 -0.64 11.27 -17.15
CA THR A 115 -1.50 10.64 -16.14
C THR A 115 -1.39 9.11 -16.09
N GLY A 116 -0.72 8.50 -17.06
CA GLY A 116 -0.50 7.06 -17.08
C GLY A 116 0.48 6.58 -16.02
N LEU A 117 0.79 5.30 -16.04
CA LEU A 117 1.68 4.66 -15.08
C LEU A 117 3.12 5.16 -15.24
N THR A 118 3.78 5.48 -14.13
CA THR A 118 5.24 5.62 -14.04
C THR A 118 5.80 4.30 -13.49
N ASN A 119 6.52 3.55 -14.32
CA ASN A 119 7.08 2.24 -13.97
C ASN A 119 8.61 2.28 -14.02
N ILE A 120 9.28 2.16 -12.88
CA ILE A 120 10.74 2.19 -12.77
C ILE A 120 11.23 0.77 -12.48
N GLN A 121 11.77 0.14 -13.51
CA GLN A 121 12.27 -1.25 -13.47
C GLN A 121 13.77 -1.34 -13.23
N GLY A 122 14.52 -0.22 -13.41
CA GLY A 122 15.95 -0.15 -13.16
C GLY A 122 16.43 1.28 -12.97
N GLY A 123 17.49 1.49 -12.23
CA GLY A 123 18.20 2.75 -12.03
C GLY A 123 17.38 3.87 -11.39
N THR A 124 17.53 5.08 -11.93
CA THR A 124 16.94 6.29 -11.34
C THR A 124 16.12 7.09 -12.34
N VAL A 125 14.98 7.62 -11.91
CA VAL A 125 14.28 8.73 -12.57
C VAL A 125 14.47 9.99 -11.74
N ALA A 126 15.08 11.02 -12.31
CA ALA A 126 15.34 12.30 -11.68
C ALA A 126 14.51 13.40 -12.33
N LEU A 127 13.52 13.94 -11.62
CA LEU A 127 12.70 15.09 -12.04
C LEU A 127 13.37 16.36 -11.48
N THR A 128 14.10 17.09 -12.32
CA THR A 128 14.94 18.20 -11.85
C THR A 128 14.30 19.57 -12.01
N ALA A 129 13.10 19.65 -12.57
CA ALA A 129 12.32 20.89 -12.58
C ALA A 129 11.94 21.30 -11.14
N ALA A 130 12.11 22.60 -10.83
CA ALA A 130 11.77 23.14 -9.50
C ALA A 130 10.26 23.24 -9.26
N GLY A 131 9.45 23.16 -10.31
CA GLY A 131 7.99 23.19 -10.23
C GLY A 131 7.40 21.91 -9.65
N ALA A 132 6.13 21.95 -9.28
CA ALA A 132 5.39 20.77 -8.87
C ALA A 132 5.15 19.82 -10.05
N THR A 133 5.37 18.53 -9.83
CA THR A 133 5.03 17.46 -10.77
C THR A 133 3.83 16.70 -10.25
N SER A 134 2.87 16.41 -11.12
CA SER A 134 1.70 15.59 -10.77
C SER A 134 1.76 14.28 -11.56
N LEU A 135 1.70 13.17 -10.83
CA LEU A 135 1.72 11.82 -11.40
C LEU A 135 0.51 11.01 -10.92
N GLY A 136 0.17 9.99 -11.70
CA GLY A 136 -0.78 8.95 -11.33
C GLY A 136 -0.12 7.84 -10.52
N ASN A 137 -0.35 6.59 -10.95
CA ASN A 137 0.25 5.41 -10.30
C ASN A 137 1.76 5.34 -10.53
N ILE A 138 2.49 4.89 -9.51
CA ILE A 138 3.93 4.67 -9.58
C ILE A 138 4.24 3.24 -9.15
N THR A 139 5.04 2.54 -9.96
CA THR A 139 5.58 1.21 -9.62
C THR A 139 7.10 1.27 -9.67
N MET A 140 7.76 0.76 -8.65
CA MET A 140 9.21 0.75 -8.52
C MET A 140 9.71 -0.64 -8.16
N ALA A 141 10.60 -1.18 -8.98
CA ALA A 141 11.28 -2.44 -8.73
C ALA A 141 12.39 -2.29 -7.67
N ALA A 142 12.96 -3.41 -7.27
CA ALA A 142 14.06 -3.45 -6.31
C ALA A 142 15.24 -2.56 -6.72
N ASN A 143 15.84 -1.88 -5.76
CA ASN A 143 17.03 -1.03 -5.93
C ASN A 143 16.83 0.15 -6.90
N THR A 144 15.59 0.58 -7.12
CA THR A 144 15.29 1.73 -7.98
C THR A 144 15.06 2.99 -7.16
N ARG A 145 15.25 4.13 -7.79
CA ARG A 145 15.08 5.43 -7.14
C ARG A 145 14.30 6.41 -8.02
N MET A 146 13.44 7.18 -7.37
CA MET A 146 12.84 8.37 -7.95
C MET A 146 13.22 9.59 -7.14
N THR A 147 13.58 10.70 -7.79
CA THR A 147 13.83 11.98 -7.10
C THR A 147 13.11 13.11 -7.80
N THR A 148 12.63 14.08 -7.02
CA THR A 148 12.07 15.33 -7.56
C THR A 148 12.76 16.52 -6.90
N ALA A 149 13.10 17.56 -7.66
CA ALA A 149 13.62 18.81 -7.09
C ALA A 149 12.49 19.66 -6.50
N GLY A 150 11.33 19.66 -7.15
CA GLY A 150 10.11 20.33 -6.70
C GLY A 150 9.18 19.43 -5.90
N ALA A 151 7.94 19.87 -5.74
CA ALA A 151 6.88 19.09 -5.12
C ALA A 151 6.45 17.91 -6.02
N LEU A 152 6.06 16.80 -5.39
CA LEU A 152 5.41 15.67 -6.06
C LEU A 152 3.96 15.57 -5.59
N ASN A 153 3.03 15.69 -6.52
CA ASN A 153 1.61 15.49 -6.26
C ASN A 153 1.15 14.15 -6.84
N LEU A 154 0.39 13.39 -6.10
CA LEU A 154 -0.27 12.19 -6.59
C LEU A 154 -1.74 12.50 -6.90
N ALA A 155 -2.24 11.94 -7.99
CA ALA A 155 -3.67 11.98 -8.28
C ALA A 155 -4.46 11.26 -7.17
N ALA A 156 -5.71 11.64 -6.98
CA ALA A 156 -6.58 11.00 -5.98
C ALA A 156 -6.68 9.49 -6.23
N SER A 157 -6.59 8.71 -5.15
CA SER A 157 -6.65 7.25 -5.17
C SER A 157 -5.53 6.57 -5.98
N SER A 158 -4.40 7.25 -6.19
CA SER A 158 -3.23 6.64 -6.82
C SER A 158 -2.71 5.46 -6.02
N THR A 159 -2.12 4.50 -6.73
CA THR A 159 -1.41 3.37 -6.13
C THR A 159 0.10 3.56 -6.29
N LEU A 160 0.82 3.48 -5.18
CA LEU A 160 2.26 3.32 -5.14
C LEU A 160 2.59 1.86 -4.87
N THR A 161 3.25 1.21 -5.82
CA THR A 161 3.80 -0.14 -5.64
C THR A 161 5.32 -0.01 -5.55
N LEU A 162 5.87 -0.18 -4.36
CA LEU A 162 7.29 0.03 -4.08
C LEU A 162 7.94 -1.28 -3.61
N ASP A 163 9.12 -1.59 -4.11
CA ASP A 163 9.98 -2.56 -3.42
C ASP A 163 10.60 -1.89 -2.19
N ILE A 164 10.78 -2.63 -1.09
CA ILE A 164 11.35 -2.09 0.16
C ILE A 164 12.76 -1.53 0.00
N SER A 165 13.49 -1.95 -1.03
CA SER A 165 14.82 -1.43 -1.38
C SER A 165 14.77 -0.22 -2.31
N SER A 166 13.57 0.17 -2.76
CA SER A 166 13.37 1.37 -3.59
C SER A 166 13.02 2.59 -2.74
N SER A 167 13.20 3.79 -3.28
CA SER A 167 12.86 5.01 -2.56
C SER A 167 12.45 6.18 -3.45
N ILE A 168 11.54 7.03 -2.93
CA ILE A 168 11.14 8.29 -3.52
C ILE A 168 11.67 9.44 -2.66
N GLY A 169 12.51 10.31 -3.24
CA GLY A 169 13.02 11.51 -2.62
C GLY A 169 12.38 12.76 -3.22
N VAL A 170 11.63 13.53 -2.44
CA VAL A 170 10.92 14.73 -2.88
C VAL A 170 11.58 15.97 -2.27
N GLY A 171 12.20 16.79 -3.13
CA GLY A 171 12.88 18.04 -2.68
C GLY A 171 11.91 19.12 -2.18
N GLY A 172 10.66 19.08 -2.63
CA GLY A 172 9.57 19.94 -2.18
C GLY A 172 8.57 19.22 -1.28
N ALA A 173 7.32 19.69 -1.30
CA ALA A 173 6.23 19.06 -0.57
C ALA A 173 5.73 17.79 -1.29
N PHE A 174 5.33 16.78 -0.52
CA PHE A 174 4.57 15.64 -1.02
C PHE A 174 3.08 15.96 -0.91
N GLY A 175 2.43 16.13 -2.05
CA GLY A 175 1.00 16.45 -2.14
C GLY A 175 0.22 15.20 -2.51
N ALA A 176 -0.43 14.58 -1.53
CA ALA A 176 -1.35 13.50 -1.76
C ALA A 176 -2.47 13.58 -0.73
N GLY A 177 -3.67 13.19 -1.13
CA GLY A 177 -4.70 12.83 -0.19
C GLY A 177 -4.47 11.40 0.30
N THR A 178 -5.52 10.58 0.25
CA THR A 178 -5.41 9.13 0.47
C THR A 178 -4.83 8.44 -0.76
N PHE A 179 -3.84 7.59 -0.57
CA PHE A 179 -3.24 6.78 -1.63
C PHE A 179 -3.03 5.34 -1.16
N ASN A 180 -3.09 4.39 -2.10
CA ASN A 180 -2.83 2.99 -1.81
C ASN A 180 -1.33 2.71 -1.87
N LEU A 181 -0.79 2.03 -0.86
CA LEU A 181 0.60 1.60 -0.82
C LEU A 181 0.66 0.06 -0.87
N THR A 182 1.41 -0.46 -1.82
CA THR A 182 1.76 -1.88 -1.90
C THR A 182 3.26 -2.01 -1.77
N LEU A 183 3.75 -2.88 -0.90
CA LEU A 183 5.17 -3.14 -0.74
C LEU A 183 5.52 -4.54 -1.24
N ASN A 184 6.55 -4.61 -2.06
CA ASN A 184 7.19 -5.86 -2.50
C ASN A 184 8.51 -6.06 -1.75
N GLY A 185 9.04 -7.28 -1.74
CA GLY A 185 10.33 -7.60 -1.12
C GLY A 185 10.27 -7.81 0.39
N LEU A 186 9.08 -7.77 1.00
CA LEU A 186 8.89 -7.99 2.45
C LEU A 186 9.32 -9.38 2.88
N GLU A 187 9.20 -10.37 2.01
CA GLU A 187 9.62 -11.76 2.23
C GLU A 187 11.13 -11.92 2.39
N GLY A 188 11.89 -10.95 1.92
CA GLY A 188 13.35 -10.90 2.06
C GLY A 188 13.84 -10.30 3.39
N ILE A 189 12.94 -9.77 4.22
CA ILE A 189 13.31 -9.18 5.51
C ILE A 189 13.42 -10.30 6.55
N THR A 190 14.61 -10.50 7.07
CA THR A 190 14.93 -11.51 8.10
C THR A 190 15.40 -10.89 9.42
N GLU A 191 15.61 -9.59 9.46
CA GLU A 191 16.12 -8.86 10.63
C GLU A 191 15.39 -7.53 10.84
N ALA A 192 15.40 -7.04 12.06
CA ALA A 192 14.89 -5.72 12.40
C ALA A 192 15.65 -4.62 11.63
N GLY A 193 14.93 -3.59 11.20
CA GLY A 193 15.51 -2.50 10.42
C GLY A 193 14.51 -1.42 10.07
N GLU A 194 15.00 -0.34 9.48
CA GLU A 194 14.16 0.76 8.97
C GLU A 194 14.37 0.90 7.45
N TYR A 195 13.26 0.95 6.72
CA TYR A 195 13.24 1.10 5.27
C TYR A 195 12.53 2.40 4.92
N THR A 196 13.28 3.42 4.49
CA THR A 196 12.69 4.69 4.09
C THR A 196 12.11 4.58 2.68
N LEU A 197 10.81 4.62 2.58
CA LEU A 197 10.05 4.49 1.31
C LEU A 197 9.92 5.84 0.61
N ILE A 198 9.55 6.88 1.37
CA ILE A 198 9.39 8.24 0.86
C ILE A 198 10.07 9.20 1.84
N SER A 199 10.83 10.14 1.28
CA SER A 199 11.32 11.32 2.00
C SER A 199 10.89 12.60 1.27
N ALA A 200 10.43 13.61 1.99
CA ALA A 200 9.98 14.88 1.43
C ALA A 200 10.39 16.06 2.34
N ALA A 201 10.42 17.25 1.78
CA ALA A 201 10.65 18.44 2.61
C ALA A 201 9.47 18.70 3.58
N SER A 202 8.24 18.35 3.18
CA SER A 202 7.02 18.46 4.00
C SER A 202 5.85 17.73 3.33
N GLY A 203 4.70 17.72 3.99
CA GLY A 203 3.39 17.33 3.39
C GLY A 203 3.02 15.87 3.56
N LEU A 204 3.92 15.02 4.02
CA LEU A 204 3.59 13.62 4.29
C LEU A 204 2.59 13.45 5.44
N ASP A 205 2.57 14.36 6.40
CA ASP A 205 1.61 14.37 7.52
C ASP A 205 0.15 14.62 7.09
N ALA A 206 -0.04 15.30 5.96
CA ALA A 206 -1.35 15.54 5.37
C ALA A 206 -1.81 14.41 4.42
N ALA A 207 -0.91 13.51 4.05
CA ALA A 207 -1.20 12.35 3.21
C ALA A 207 -1.60 11.15 4.07
N SER A 208 -2.43 10.27 3.54
CA SER A 208 -2.80 9.00 4.20
C SER A 208 -2.45 7.82 3.32
N ALA A 209 -1.46 7.05 3.74
CA ALA A 209 -1.11 5.80 3.09
C ALA A 209 -2.06 4.69 3.57
N ILE A 210 -2.81 4.09 2.64
CA ILE A 210 -3.55 2.86 2.89
C ILE A 210 -2.63 1.71 2.48
N PHE A 211 -2.17 0.94 3.46
CA PHE A 211 -1.26 -0.16 3.21
C PHE A 211 -2.03 -1.47 2.97
N ASN A 212 -1.74 -2.11 1.85
CA ASN A 212 -2.31 -3.40 1.53
C ASN A 212 -1.31 -4.52 1.86
N TRP A 213 -1.63 -5.32 2.87
CA TRP A 213 -0.85 -6.49 3.29
C TRP A 213 -1.16 -7.75 2.47
N ALA A 214 -1.95 -7.67 1.39
CA ALA A 214 -2.36 -8.82 0.60
C ALA A 214 -1.15 -9.60 0.06
N GLY A 215 -1.15 -10.91 0.31
CA GLY A 215 -0.09 -11.82 -0.16
C GLY A 215 1.18 -11.84 0.71
N TYR A 216 1.23 -11.08 1.81
CA TYR A 216 2.40 -11.09 2.69
C TYR A 216 2.28 -12.17 3.78
N THR A 217 3.23 -13.09 3.80
CA THR A 217 3.33 -14.18 4.81
C THR A 217 4.50 -14.00 5.78
N GLY A 218 5.30 -12.98 5.68
CA GLY A 218 6.43 -12.52 6.46
C GLY A 218 6.99 -13.35 7.60
N ASP A 219 8.17 -13.00 8.09
CA ASP A 219 8.78 -13.64 9.26
C ASP A 219 7.94 -13.37 10.52
N GLU A 220 7.53 -14.41 11.21
CA GLU A 220 6.64 -14.35 12.39
C GLU A 220 7.35 -13.76 13.61
N THR A 221 8.68 -13.73 13.59
CA THR A 221 9.50 -13.13 14.64
C THR A 221 9.65 -11.61 14.49
N LEU A 222 9.09 -11.03 13.44
CA LEU A 222 9.20 -9.62 13.12
C LEU A 222 7.84 -8.91 13.16
N ILE A 223 7.85 -7.70 13.69
CA ILE A 223 6.71 -6.77 13.72
C ILE A 223 6.97 -5.69 12.67
N TYR A 224 6.00 -5.50 11.78
CA TYR A 224 6.06 -4.52 10.69
C TYR A 224 5.11 -3.37 10.98
N THR A 225 5.64 -2.16 11.00
CA THR A 225 4.89 -0.94 11.28
C THR A 225 5.21 0.11 10.23
N LEU A 226 4.19 0.75 9.66
CA LEU A 226 4.39 1.96 8.86
C LEU A 226 4.43 3.16 9.80
N GLU A 227 5.53 3.89 9.77
CA GLU A 227 5.68 5.17 10.47
C GLU A 227 5.66 6.31 9.47
N GLN A 228 4.79 7.26 9.72
CA GLN A 228 4.64 8.44 8.90
C GLN A 228 4.84 9.70 9.73
N THR A 229 5.70 10.59 9.23
CA THR A 229 5.95 11.93 9.79
C THR A 229 5.71 12.97 8.69
N GLY A 230 5.82 14.26 9.00
CA GLY A 230 5.73 15.31 7.98
C GLY A 230 6.80 15.22 6.88
N ALA A 231 7.89 14.52 7.12
CA ALA A 231 9.04 14.43 6.21
C ALA A 231 9.35 13.02 5.71
N THR A 232 8.87 11.96 6.36
CA THR A 232 9.21 10.58 5.98
C THR A 232 8.03 9.63 6.11
N LEU A 233 7.97 8.68 5.20
CA LEU A 233 7.20 7.43 5.31
C LEU A 233 8.18 6.28 5.33
N LYS A 234 8.18 5.49 6.39
CA LYS A 234 9.08 4.35 6.61
C LYS A 234 8.30 3.09 6.91
N LEU A 235 8.84 1.96 6.47
CA LEU A 235 8.55 0.67 7.08
C LEU A 235 9.56 0.45 8.21
N VAL A 236 9.09 0.34 9.43
CA VAL A 236 9.89 -0.01 10.60
C VAL A 236 9.63 -1.47 10.92
N VAL A 237 10.70 -2.24 10.96
CA VAL A 237 10.67 -3.65 11.30
C VAL A 237 11.40 -3.83 12.62
N THR A 238 10.71 -4.33 13.61
CA THR A 238 11.28 -4.59 14.93
C THR A 238 11.21 -6.08 15.22
N SER A 239 12.15 -6.58 16.02
CA SER A 239 12.02 -7.94 16.56
C SER A 239 10.84 -7.97 17.52
N ALA A 240 10.00 -8.99 17.39
CA ALA A 240 8.94 -9.25 18.37
C ALA A 240 9.49 -9.68 19.73
N GLY A 241 10.81 -9.78 19.88
CA GLY A 241 11.47 -10.40 21.01
C GLY A 241 11.37 -11.92 20.92
N ASP A 242 11.48 -12.60 22.05
CA ASP A 242 11.24 -14.03 22.08
C ASP A 242 9.75 -14.28 21.81
N VAL A 243 9.45 -14.74 20.60
CA VAL A 243 8.08 -15.11 20.21
C VAL A 243 7.83 -16.57 20.54
N TRP A 244 6.65 -16.83 21.06
CA TRP A 244 6.19 -18.17 21.40
C TRP A 244 5.20 -18.63 20.35
N ILE A 245 5.59 -19.63 19.54
CA ILE A 245 4.78 -20.13 18.43
C ILE A 245 3.90 -21.29 18.91
N TRP A 246 2.60 -21.17 18.75
CA TRP A 246 1.63 -22.21 19.09
C TRP A 246 1.92 -23.51 18.33
N GLN A 247 2.24 -24.58 19.07
CA GLN A 247 2.52 -25.92 18.52
C GLN A 247 1.37 -26.88 18.80
N GLY A 248 0.31 -26.40 19.45
CA GLY A 248 -0.82 -27.21 19.84
C GLY A 248 -1.53 -27.86 18.66
N THR A 249 -2.13 -28.99 18.93
CA THR A 249 -3.08 -29.64 18.04
C THR A 249 -4.49 -29.22 18.38
N GLU A 250 -5.46 -29.53 17.51
CA GLU A 250 -6.86 -29.24 17.75
C GLU A 250 -7.31 -29.71 19.17
N GLY A 251 -8.00 -28.84 19.89
CA GLY A 251 -8.51 -29.11 21.25
C GLY A 251 -7.52 -28.89 22.39
N MET A 252 -6.30 -28.43 22.14
CA MET A 252 -5.39 -28.06 23.23
C MET A 252 -5.83 -26.78 23.93
N THR A 253 -5.58 -26.76 25.26
CA THR A 253 -5.95 -25.63 26.12
C THR A 253 -4.84 -24.59 26.16
N TRP A 254 -5.20 -23.31 25.96
CA TRP A 254 -4.36 -22.15 26.20
C TRP A 254 -4.74 -21.52 27.54
N SER A 255 -3.78 -21.43 28.46
CA SER A 255 -3.88 -20.72 29.71
C SER A 255 -2.58 -19.98 30.01
N ASP A 256 -2.61 -19.02 30.92
CA ASP A 256 -1.40 -18.30 31.36
C ASP A 256 -0.37 -19.22 32.05
N THR A 257 -0.78 -20.38 32.48
CA THR A 257 0.10 -21.37 33.14
C THR A 257 0.72 -22.36 32.16
N ASN A 258 0.40 -22.26 30.84
CA ASN A 258 1.05 -23.12 29.86
C ASN A 258 2.55 -22.80 29.79
N THR A 259 3.35 -23.84 29.82
CA THR A 259 4.82 -23.77 29.69
C THR A 259 5.24 -23.95 28.24
N GLY A 260 6.52 -23.78 27.97
CA GLY A 260 7.07 -23.72 26.61
C GLY A 260 6.77 -24.87 25.66
N ALA A 261 6.37 -26.06 26.14
CA ALA A 261 6.13 -27.22 25.29
C ALA A 261 4.96 -27.02 24.29
N GLN A 262 3.91 -26.25 24.65
CA GLN A 262 2.81 -25.90 23.75
C GLN A 262 3.20 -24.78 22.75
N TRP A 263 4.30 -24.12 23.00
CA TRP A 263 4.74 -22.92 22.31
C TRP A 263 6.08 -23.07 21.61
N GLY A 264 6.56 -24.29 21.41
CA GLY A 264 7.82 -24.55 20.67
C GLY A 264 9.08 -24.08 21.37
N ILE A 265 9.03 -23.83 22.69
CA ILE A 265 10.18 -23.43 23.50
C ILE A 265 10.47 -24.55 24.51
N ASP A 266 11.34 -25.46 24.12
CA ASP A 266 11.73 -26.59 24.96
C ASP A 266 12.55 -26.14 26.20
N GLY A 267 12.15 -26.66 27.36
CA GLY A 267 12.88 -26.49 28.62
C GLY A 267 12.71 -25.12 29.29
N SER A 268 11.88 -24.22 28.78
CA SER A 268 11.52 -23.00 29.51
C SER A 268 10.53 -23.29 30.62
N ALA A 269 10.82 -22.78 31.82
CA ALA A 269 9.89 -22.74 32.95
C ALA A 269 8.94 -21.54 32.89
N ASP A 270 9.17 -20.63 31.94
CA ASP A 270 8.33 -19.44 31.75
C ASP A 270 6.94 -19.82 31.25
N THR A 271 5.99 -18.95 31.48
CA THR A 271 4.59 -19.14 31.10
C THR A 271 4.18 -18.21 29.96
N ALA A 272 3.07 -18.53 29.31
CA ALA A 272 2.53 -17.74 28.20
C ALA A 272 2.09 -16.32 28.60
N ALA A 273 1.93 -16.04 29.89
CA ALA A 273 1.61 -14.70 30.38
C ALA A 273 2.73 -13.71 30.07
N GLY A 274 2.37 -12.58 29.49
CA GLY A 274 3.31 -11.51 29.13
C GLY A 274 4.19 -11.78 27.90
N GLN A 275 4.01 -12.91 27.22
CA GLN A 275 4.78 -13.27 26.03
C GLN A 275 4.12 -12.75 24.74
N ASN A 276 4.91 -12.63 23.70
CA ASN A 276 4.43 -12.39 22.34
C ASN A 276 4.07 -13.72 21.69
N LEU A 277 2.79 -13.95 21.45
CA LEU A 277 2.25 -15.24 21.01
C LEU A 277 1.94 -15.22 19.52
N VAL A 278 2.38 -16.24 18.81
CA VAL A 278 2.14 -16.42 17.38
C VAL A 278 1.37 -17.72 17.12
N PHE A 279 0.30 -17.61 16.36
CA PHE A 279 -0.52 -18.69 15.85
C PHE A 279 -0.37 -18.75 14.34
N ASN A 280 0.45 -19.67 13.85
CA ASN A 280 0.73 -19.88 12.45
C ASN A 280 -0.09 -21.04 11.84
N SER A 281 0.15 -21.39 10.58
CA SER A 281 -0.62 -22.43 9.91
C SER A 281 -0.42 -23.84 10.49
N SER A 282 0.69 -24.11 11.19
CA SER A 282 1.01 -25.47 11.67
C SER A 282 0.21 -25.87 12.89
N GLY A 283 -0.25 -24.92 13.70
CA GLY A 283 -1.05 -25.17 14.90
C GLY A 283 -2.54 -24.89 14.74
N ALA A 284 -3.02 -24.78 13.48
CA ALA A 284 -4.41 -24.42 13.20
C ALA A 284 -5.44 -25.40 13.78
N GLY A 285 -6.63 -24.88 14.10
CA GLY A 285 -7.73 -25.63 14.71
C GLY A 285 -8.37 -24.88 15.87
N THR A 286 -9.05 -25.62 16.74
CA THR A 286 -9.70 -25.04 17.92
C THR A 286 -8.74 -24.94 19.10
N VAL A 287 -8.53 -23.73 19.58
CA VAL A 287 -7.76 -23.41 20.80
C VAL A 287 -8.74 -23.06 21.91
N THR A 288 -8.81 -23.89 22.93
CA THR A 288 -9.69 -23.65 24.07
C THR A 288 -8.96 -22.82 25.12
N LEU A 289 -9.44 -21.62 25.39
CA LEU A 289 -8.90 -20.75 26.45
C LEU A 289 -9.47 -21.19 27.80
N SER A 290 -8.61 -21.22 28.83
CA SER A 290 -8.97 -21.53 30.23
C SER A 290 -8.48 -20.40 31.13
N GLY A 291 -9.42 -19.78 31.84
CA GLY A 291 -9.16 -18.60 32.64
C GLY A 291 -8.84 -17.35 31.80
N ALA A 292 -8.46 -16.27 32.46
CA ALA A 292 -8.04 -15.05 31.82
C ALA A 292 -6.60 -15.19 31.29
N VAL A 293 -6.37 -15.07 29.98
CA VAL A 293 -5.03 -15.09 29.41
C VAL A 293 -4.52 -13.66 29.18
N ASN A 294 -3.26 -13.42 29.53
CA ASN A 294 -2.63 -12.11 29.60
C ASN A 294 -1.35 -12.03 28.76
N PRO A 295 -1.38 -12.28 27.45
CA PRO A 295 -0.21 -12.12 26.59
C PRO A 295 0.20 -10.65 26.45
N ALA A 296 1.44 -10.40 26.03
CA ALA A 296 1.87 -9.07 25.60
C ALA A 296 1.25 -8.72 24.23
N SER A 297 1.28 -9.70 23.31
CA SER A 297 0.62 -9.58 22.02
C SER A 297 0.19 -10.96 21.49
N ILE A 298 -0.78 -10.93 20.56
CA ILE A 298 -1.25 -12.10 19.82
C ILE A 298 -1.11 -11.77 18.34
N THR A 299 -0.38 -12.58 17.59
CA THR A 299 -0.36 -12.54 16.12
C THR A 299 -0.95 -13.83 15.58
N VAL A 300 -1.98 -13.73 14.75
CA VAL A 300 -2.51 -14.87 13.98
C VAL A 300 -2.14 -14.68 12.52
N ASN A 301 -1.20 -15.51 12.05
CA ASN A 301 -0.69 -15.48 10.68
C ASN A 301 -0.87 -16.86 10.05
N ASN A 302 -2.06 -17.14 9.56
CA ASN A 302 -2.45 -18.44 9.05
C ASN A 302 -2.80 -18.39 7.57
N ALA A 303 -2.38 -19.39 6.82
CA ALA A 303 -2.72 -19.53 5.41
C ALA A 303 -4.21 -19.87 5.20
N ALA A 304 -4.71 -19.66 4.01
CA ALA A 304 -6.06 -20.08 3.63
C ALA A 304 -6.26 -21.57 3.92
N GLY A 305 -7.37 -21.90 4.61
CA GLY A 305 -7.70 -23.27 5.03
C GLY A 305 -7.03 -23.73 6.33
N SER A 306 -6.14 -22.95 6.93
CA SER A 306 -5.56 -23.19 8.26
C SER A 306 -6.24 -22.33 9.31
N ASP A 307 -7.55 -22.52 9.48
CA ASP A 307 -8.39 -21.66 10.30
C ASP A 307 -8.22 -21.91 11.80
N TYR A 308 -8.35 -20.84 12.59
CA TYR A 308 -8.38 -20.90 14.05
C TYR A 308 -9.76 -20.56 14.61
N VAL A 309 -10.11 -21.26 15.68
CA VAL A 309 -11.24 -20.89 16.54
C VAL A 309 -10.71 -20.74 17.96
N PHE A 310 -10.77 -19.53 18.51
CA PHE A 310 -10.54 -19.31 19.93
C PHE A 310 -11.86 -19.48 20.66
N ALA A 311 -11.95 -20.51 21.49
CA ALA A 311 -13.14 -20.88 22.24
C ALA A 311 -12.87 -20.83 23.74
N SER A 312 -13.92 -20.73 24.57
CA SER A 312 -13.82 -20.72 26.03
C SER A 312 -14.22 -22.07 26.59
N ASP A 313 -13.56 -22.49 27.65
CA ASP A 313 -14.01 -23.59 28.53
C ASP A 313 -15.15 -23.19 29.52
N GLY A 314 -15.66 -21.97 29.34
CA GLY A 314 -16.64 -21.35 30.28
C GLY A 314 -15.99 -20.28 31.18
N THR A 315 -14.67 -20.28 31.30
CA THR A 315 -13.90 -19.29 32.08
C THR A 315 -12.88 -18.55 31.24
N GLY A 316 -12.55 -19.09 30.05
CA GLY A 316 -11.51 -18.59 29.16
C GLY A 316 -11.87 -17.27 28.51
N LYS A 317 -10.95 -16.30 28.55
CA LYS A 317 -11.03 -15.02 27.84
C LYS A 317 -9.66 -14.43 27.61
N ILE A 318 -9.54 -13.58 26.63
CA ILE A 318 -8.39 -12.68 26.45
C ILE A 318 -8.60 -11.49 27.39
N ALA A 319 -7.63 -11.20 28.26
CA ALA A 319 -7.73 -10.09 29.21
C ALA A 319 -6.74 -8.96 28.93
N GLN A 320 -5.62 -9.25 28.27
CA GLN A 320 -4.58 -8.28 27.93
C GLN A 320 -4.00 -8.55 26.53
N GLY A 321 -3.09 -7.67 26.10
CA GLY A 321 -2.38 -7.77 24.83
C GLY A 321 -3.15 -7.21 23.65
N THR A 322 -2.44 -6.99 22.56
CA THR A 322 -3.01 -6.59 21.25
C THR A 322 -3.24 -7.83 20.39
N LEU A 323 -4.12 -7.74 19.39
CA LEU A 323 -4.33 -8.79 18.39
C LEU A 323 -4.02 -8.25 17.00
N THR A 324 -3.12 -8.92 16.30
CA THR A 324 -2.89 -8.72 14.87
C THR A 324 -3.35 -9.96 14.11
N LYS A 325 -4.32 -9.80 13.20
CA LYS A 325 -4.73 -10.83 12.26
C LYS A 325 -4.17 -10.51 10.88
N ARG A 326 -3.27 -11.38 10.40
CA ARG A 326 -2.70 -11.40 9.06
C ARG A 326 -2.72 -12.81 8.50
N GLY A 327 -2.30 -13.01 7.25
CA GLY A 327 -2.47 -14.27 6.55
C GLY A 327 -3.91 -14.49 6.08
N GLU A 328 -4.10 -15.28 5.03
CA GLU A 328 -5.36 -15.43 4.30
C GLU A 328 -6.42 -16.29 5.02
N GLY A 329 -6.03 -17.04 6.03
CA GLY A 329 -6.94 -17.88 6.80
C GLY A 329 -7.86 -17.07 7.70
N LYS A 330 -8.75 -17.79 8.39
CA LYS A 330 -9.75 -17.23 9.27
C LYS A 330 -9.35 -17.38 10.75
N LEU A 331 -9.69 -16.37 11.55
CA LEU A 331 -9.74 -16.45 13.02
C LEU A 331 -11.18 -16.20 13.48
N THR A 332 -11.74 -17.14 14.21
CA THR A 332 -13.04 -16.98 14.87
C THR A 332 -12.84 -16.78 16.37
N LEU A 333 -13.33 -15.66 16.91
CA LEU A 333 -13.39 -15.39 18.33
C LEU A 333 -14.76 -15.84 18.85
N ASN A 334 -14.81 -17.05 19.42
CA ASN A 334 -16.01 -17.66 20.01
C ASN A 334 -15.93 -17.66 21.53
N LEU A 335 -15.66 -16.49 22.11
CA LEU A 335 -15.53 -16.30 23.57
C LEU A 335 -15.85 -14.84 23.93
N ASP A 336 -16.37 -14.64 25.14
CA ASP A 336 -16.66 -13.32 25.69
C ASP A 336 -15.37 -12.72 26.30
N ASN A 337 -14.86 -11.68 25.67
CA ASN A 337 -13.68 -10.93 26.09
C ASN A 337 -14.03 -9.65 26.87
N THR A 338 -15.12 -9.64 27.62
CA THR A 338 -15.48 -8.49 28.45
C THR A 338 -14.30 -8.07 29.33
N GLY A 339 -13.94 -6.79 29.23
CA GLY A 339 -12.82 -6.18 29.94
C GLY A 339 -11.50 -6.19 29.18
N TRP A 340 -11.41 -6.84 28.02
CA TRP A 340 -10.25 -6.72 27.15
C TRP A 340 -10.26 -5.39 26.39
N ALA A 341 -9.22 -4.58 26.60
CA ALA A 341 -9.07 -3.26 25.97
C ALA A 341 -7.93 -3.20 24.94
N GLY A 342 -7.36 -4.35 24.58
CA GLY A 342 -6.29 -4.44 23.58
C GLY A 342 -6.78 -4.04 22.20
N ALA A 343 -5.94 -3.30 21.47
CA ALA A 343 -6.24 -2.93 20.09
C ALA A 343 -6.18 -4.16 19.16
N ILE A 344 -7.05 -4.16 18.15
CA ILE A 344 -7.09 -5.19 17.11
C ILE A 344 -6.71 -4.57 15.79
N SER A 345 -5.75 -5.20 15.09
CA SER A 345 -5.34 -4.86 13.72
C SER A 345 -5.69 -6.01 12.79
N LEU A 346 -6.64 -5.79 11.88
CA LEU A 346 -6.97 -6.73 10.81
C LEU A 346 -6.30 -6.27 9.52
N GLN A 347 -5.34 -7.05 9.06
CA GLN A 347 -4.51 -6.74 7.90
C GLN A 347 -4.87 -7.63 6.69
N GLN A 348 -5.28 -8.90 6.95
CA GLN A 348 -5.56 -9.86 5.89
C GLN A 348 -6.44 -11.02 6.41
N GLY A 349 -7.08 -11.76 5.50
CA GLY A 349 -7.94 -12.91 5.80
C GLY A 349 -9.26 -12.51 6.43
N GLU A 350 -9.80 -13.35 7.31
CA GLU A 350 -11.08 -13.10 7.97
C GLU A 350 -10.93 -13.14 9.50
N LEU A 351 -11.51 -12.15 10.18
CA LEU A 351 -11.73 -12.14 11.62
C LEU A 351 -13.24 -12.20 11.89
N VAL A 352 -13.69 -13.22 12.59
CA VAL A 352 -15.11 -13.41 12.91
C VAL A 352 -15.34 -13.17 14.40
N ALA A 353 -16.15 -12.20 14.74
CA ALA A 353 -16.70 -11.98 16.08
C ALA A 353 -17.98 -12.79 16.21
N GLN A 354 -17.90 -13.97 16.86
CA GLN A 354 -18.97 -14.98 16.83
C GLN A 354 -19.99 -14.79 17.95
N VAL A 355 -19.56 -14.29 19.12
CA VAL A 355 -20.43 -14.10 20.30
C VAL A 355 -20.29 -12.68 20.84
N ALA A 356 -21.15 -12.31 21.80
CA ALA A 356 -21.10 -10.99 22.42
C ALA A 356 -19.72 -10.70 23.03
N ASN A 357 -19.28 -9.43 22.91
CA ASN A 357 -18.02 -8.89 23.43
C ASN A 357 -16.74 -9.60 22.91
N SER A 358 -16.84 -10.39 21.83
CA SER A 358 -15.66 -11.11 21.31
C SER A 358 -14.48 -10.19 21.00
N LEU A 359 -14.75 -8.95 20.56
CA LEU A 359 -13.70 -7.96 20.23
C LEU A 359 -13.26 -7.12 21.45
N GLY A 360 -13.89 -7.30 22.61
CA GLY A 360 -13.62 -6.46 23.78
C GLY A 360 -13.98 -4.98 23.54
N SER A 361 -13.22 -4.06 24.16
CA SER A 361 -13.44 -2.61 24.09
C SER A 361 -12.30 -1.83 23.42
N GLY A 362 -11.27 -2.50 22.93
CA GLY A 362 -10.18 -1.88 22.19
C GLY A 362 -10.59 -1.39 20.81
N ALA A 363 -9.82 -0.47 20.24
CA ALA A 363 -10.05 -0.04 18.87
C ALA A 363 -9.75 -1.17 17.88
N VAL A 364 -10.56 -1.27 16.82
CA VAL A 364 -10.36 -2.22 15.71
C VAL A 364 -10.00 -1.44 14.45
N THR A 365 -8.81 -1.68 13.92
CA THR A 365 -8.38 -1.08 12.66
C THR A 365 -8.36 -2.15 11.56
N ILE A 366 -9.08 -1.88 10.47
CA ILE A 366 -9.19 -2.76 9.31
C ILE A 366 -8.45 -2.08 8.16
N THR A 367 -7.27 -2.59 7.80
CA THR A 367 -6.48 -2.13 6.66
C THR A 367 -6.58 -3.09 5.46
N GLY A 368 -7.05 -4.32 5.70
CA GLY A 368 -7.30 -5.35 4.69
C GLY A 368 -8.10 -6.50 5.29
N GLY A 369 -8.46 -7.49 4.47
CA GLY A 369 -9.27 -8.63 4.90
C GLY A 369 -10.74 -8.27 5.22
N THR A 370 -11.42 -9.16 5.96
CA THR A 370 -12.83 -8.99 6.31
C THR A 370 -13.05 -9.17 7.80
N LEU A 371 -13.60 -8.16 8.48
CA LEU A 371 -14.18 -8.32 9.82
C LEU A 371 -15.66 -8.70 9.67
N THR A 372 -16.02 -9.88 10.18
CA THR A 372 -17.40 -10.36 10.20
C THR A 372 -17.98 -10.27 11.62
N LEU A 373 -19.03 -9.48 11.80
CA LEU A 373 -19.86 -9.49 13.00
C LEU A 373 -21.00 -10.49 12.78
N ALA A 374 -20.93 -11.67 13.41
CA ALA A 374 -21.80 -12.79 13.08
C ALA A 374 -23.21 -12.67 13.65
N THR A 375 -23.42 -11.92 14.72
CA THR A 375 -24.73 -11.73 15.36
C THR A 375 -24.99 -10.27 15.74
N ALA A 376 -26.25 -9.86 15.82
CA ALA A 376 -26.70 -8.48 16.00
C ALA A 376 -26.25 -7.82 17.33
N ASP A 377 -26.14 -8.59 18.40
CA ASP A 377 -25.80 -8.08 19.73
C ASP A 377 -24.36 -8.35 20.14
N VAL A 378 -23.47 -8.51 19.15
CA VAL A 378 -22.14 -9.09 19.38
C VAL A 378 -21.24 -8.19 20.18
N GLN A 379 -21.43 -6.87 20.14
CA GLN A 379 -20.38 -5.95 20.58
C GLN A 379 -20.92 -4.73 21.36
N PRO A 380 -21.64 -4.91 22.49
CA PRO A 380 -22.23 -3.77 23.20
C PRO A 380 -21.21 -2.80 23.82
N GLY A 381 -19.96 -3.20 23.96
CA GLY A 381 -18.87 -2.36 24.51
C GLY A 381 -17.71 -2.18 23.55
N MET A 382 -17.91 -2.43 22.27
CA MET A 382 -16.87 -2.34 21.25
C MET A 382 -16.27 -0.93 21.17
N GLY A 383 -14.94 -0.85 21.00
CA GLY A 383 -14.23 0.40 20.74
C GLY A 383 -14.45 0.94 19.33
N MET A 384 -13.67 1.96 18.97
CA MET A 384 -13.72 2.56 17.66
C MET A 384 -13.39 1.55 16.56
N ILE A 385 -14.19 1.48 15.50
CA ILE A 385 -13.84 0.79 14.25
C ILE A 385 -13.25 1.80 13.28
N ASN A 386 -12.02 1.55 12.85
CA ASN A 386 -11.34 2.33 11.82
C ASN A 386 -11.28 1.49 10.52
N LEU A 387 -12.22 1.72 9.60
CA LEU A 387 -12.25 1.08 8.29
C LEU A 387 -11.42 1.91 7.31
N GLN A 388 -10.20 1.46 7.07
CA GLN A 388 -9.18 2.12 6.23
C GLN A 388 -8.86 1.32 4.96
N GLY A 389 -9.46 0.12 4.83
CA GLY A 389 -9.34 -0.81 3.71
C GLY A 389 -10.10 -2.09 4.04
N GLY A 390 -10.09 -3.10 3.15
CA GLY A 390 -10.78 -4.36 3.40
C GLY A 390 -12.30 -4.23 3.51
N SER A 391 -12.92 -5.02 4.39
CA SER A 391 -14.39 -5.06 4.51
C SER A 391 -14.86 -5.23 5.96
N LEU A 392 -15.93 -4.53 6.30
CA LEU A 392 -16.73 -4.80 7.50
C LEU A 392 -18.02 -5.49 7.05
N ASN A 393 -18.21 -6.74 7.51
CA ASN A 393 -19.38 -7.55 7.17
C ASN A 393 -20.31 -7.69 8.39
N LEU A 394 -21.53 -7.19 8.26
CA LEU A 394 -22.61 -7.35 9.23
C LEU A 394 -23.48 -8.52 8.80
N ALA A 395 -23.18 -9.73 9.29
CA ALA A 395 -23.67 -10.97 8.66
C ALA A 395 -25.17 -11.25 8.88
N SER A 396 -25.76 -10.86 10.01
CA SER A 396 -27.19 -11.12 10.25
C SER A 396 -27.78 -10.27 11.38
N GLY A 397 -29.09 -10.03 11.30
CA GLY A 397 -29.88 -9.38 12.35
C GLY A 397 -29.86 -7.84 12.32
N ALA A 398 -30.67 -7.22 13.16
CA ALA A 398 -30.69 -5.78 13.33
C ALA A 398 -29.59 -5.38 14.32
N PHE A 399 -28.64 -4.58 13.89
CA PHE A 399 -27.65 -4.01 14.81
C PHE A 399 -28.31 -2.90 15.62
N ALA A 400 -28.41 -3.09 16.93
CA ALA A 400 -28.93 -2.11 17.86
C ALA A 400 -28.00 -0.89 18.00
N THR A 401 -26.73 -1.05 17.65
CA THR A 401 -25.72 0.01 17.71
C THR A 401 -25.64 0.75 16.38
N ALA A 402 -26.00 2.01 16.37
CA ALA A 402 -25.76 2.87 15.21
C ALA A 402 -24.25 3.13 15.07
N PHE A 403 -23.71 2.96 13.87
CA PHE A 403 -22.36 3.41 13.56
C PHE A 403 -22.38 4.93 13.36
N THR A 404 -21.72 5.63 14.25
CA THR A 404 -21.60 7.10 14.25
C THR A 404 -20.13 7.48 14.15
N ALA A 405 -19.83 8.76 13.95
CA ALA A 405 -18.44 9.26 13.97
C ALA A 405 -17.75 9.03 15.33
N ASP A 406 -18.51 8.74 16.40
CA ASP A 406 -17.95 8.47 17.73
C ASP A 406 -17.46 7.01 17.88
N ASN A 407 -17.91 6.09 17.02
CA ASN A 407 -17.55 4.67 17.11
C ASN A 407 -17.09 4.06 15.79
N MET A 408 -17.13 4.79 14.68
CA MET A 408 -16.63 4.32 13.38
C MET A 408 -16.03 5.46 12.56
N THR A 409 -14.83 5.28 12.06
CA THR A 409 -14.25 6.06 10.96
C THR A 409 -14.21 5.19 9.70
N TRP A 410 -14.57 5.76 8.57
CA TRP A 410 -14.57 5.07 7.29
C TRP A 410 -13.90 5.95 6.24
N THR A 411 -12.64 5.65 5.96
CA THR A 411 -11.84 6.37 4.95
C THR A 411 -11.76 5.61 3.63
N ASP A 412 -11.72 4.25 3.70
CA ASP A 412 -11.72 3.37 2.53
C ASP A 412 -12.27 1.99 2.91
N GLY A 413 -12.43 1.10 1.91
CA GLY A 413 -12.96 -0.26 2.10
C GLY A 413 -14.47 -0.36 1.89
N SER A 414 -15.04 -1.51 2.27
CA SER A 414 -16.43 -1.86 1.99
C SER A 414 -17.21 -2.20 3.25
N LEU A 415 -18.45 -1.72 3.33
CA LEU A 415 -19.44 -2.18 4.30
C LEU A 415 -20.39 -3.17 3.60
N ILE A 416 -20.42 -4.41 4.10
CA ILE A 416 -21.27 -5.48 3.57
C ILE A 416 -22.42 -5.72 4.55
N LEU A 417 -23.64 -5.64 4.07
CA LEU A 417 -24.84 -5.88 4.87
C LEU A 417 -25.45 -7.23 4.49
N GLY A 418 -25.56 -8.13 5.46
CA GLY A 418 -26.25 -9.39 5.31
C GLY A 418 -27.78 -9.22 5.23
N GLU A 419 -28.49 -10.33 5.09
CA GLU A 419 -29.96 -10.31 5.03
C GLU A 419 -30.56 -9.77 6.34
N ASN A 420 -31.56 -8.88 6.20
CA ASN A 420 -32.27 -8.25 7.32
C ASN A 420 -31.40 -7.34 8.22
N VAL A 421 -30.27 -6.89 7.74
CA VAL A 421 -29.44 -5.91 8.45
C VAL A 421 -29.89 -4.50 8.06
N THR A 422 -30.21 -3.69 9.06
CA THR A 422 -30.42 -2.25 8.89
C THR A 422 -29.29 -1.51 9.61
N ALA A 423 -28.43 -0.85 8.85
CA ALA A 423 -27.38 0.01 9.41
C ALA A 423 -27.66 1.46 9.07
N THR A 424 -27.61 2.34 10.05
CA THR A 424 -27.62 3.77 9.84
C THR A 424 -26.21 4.29 10.04
N ALA A 425 -25.53 4.59 8.93
CA ALA A 425 -24.21 5.19 8.97
C ALA A 425 -24.29 6.64 8.47
N ALA A 426 -23.75 7.57 9.23
CA ALA A 426 -23.42 8.89 8.72
C ALA A 426 -21.98 8.85 8.19
N LYS A 427 -21.83 9.05 6.89
CA LYS A 427 -20.51 9.23 6.30
C LYS A 427 -19.94 10.57 6.78
N ALA A 428 -18.75 10.53 7.39
CA ALA A 428 -18.02 11.73 7.78
C ALA A 428 -17.51 12.50 6.56
#